data_03b082d224be3de5829c39eeb3ffc837
#
_entry.id   03b082d224be3de5829c39eeb3ffc837
#
_cell.length_a   1.000
_cell.length_b   1.000
_cell.length_c   1.000
_cell.angle_alpha   90.00
_cell.angle_beta   90.00
_cell.angle_gamma   90.00
#
_symmetry.space_group_name_H-M   'P 1'
#
loop_
_entity.id
_entity.type
_entity.pdbx_description
1 polymer ?
#
loop_
_entity_poly.entity_id
_entity_poly.type
_entity_poly.pdbx_seq_one_letter_code
_entity_poly.pdbx_strand_id
1 'polypeptide(L)'
;NYTVSSRKRFLFYILMILSLLCIIALQFFGQNERDGNTTEKNLIYQGTFTWQKSDGSSEKISVPGQYDVKAKDTMTILTRLPEDYHENTLAIRSSLQSVRFYVDGELRMEYDTSGTRLVGKNSASCYVFCPTSEDDAGKEVRIELTTNTAKYSGVVNTVYCGDEAAIWGYLFQTYGLETVIALFLLFAGIITIIFGFSLGIAYQTKFDMEYLGWCVFMAAIWMLGESKMRQLFFPNPSALATLCFVMIMLSPIAIGYYMDTLQKGRYRKVFGVVESIAFLNALICSALHILGIADYIETLPVAHVILAGSVLIGFITMVCDLKRGYVSEKYTFFSIILAMIAIIAESSLVYFRVSASGIFIGIGMIILLCTNLLKTIKNIQKVESRRQRAELNKRRKQMETMSLQMMRTLSTTIEAKDEYTRGHSYRVAEYAALIAEELGWDKKEIRNLKNAAHLHDIGKIGIPDNILNRPTRLTEEEFQVIKEHTVIGAEILKNITLIDHVKEVARSHHERYDGCLLYTS
;
A
#
# COMPACT_ATOMS: atom_id res chain seq x y z
N ASN A 1 26.40 6.94 -8.70
CA ASN A 1 26.17 8.02 -7.69
C ASN A 1 24.70 8.32 -7.41
N TYR A 2 23.74 8.01 -8.31
CA TYR A 2 22.29 8.25 -8.10
C TYR A 2 21.64 7.28 -7.08
N THR A 3 22.12 6.06 -6.97
CA THR A 3 21.55 5.04 -6.08
C THR A 3 21.85 5.27 -4.59
N VAL A 4 23.02 5.83 -4.28
CA VAL A 4 23.41 6.14 -2.89
C VAL A 4 22.63 7.34 -2.34
N SER A 5 22.31 8.32 -3.20
CA SER A 5 21.50 9.50 -2.84
C SER A 5 20.04 9.12 -2.51
N SER A 6 19.45 8.16 -3.24
CA SER A 6 18.07 7.70 -3.02
C SER A 6 17.91 6.92 -1.70
N ARG A 7 18.87 6.06 -1.34
CA ARG A 7 18.88 5.36 -0.04
C ARG A 7 19.01 6.30 1.15
N LYS A 8 19.86 7.34 1.04
CA LYS A 8 20.02 8.35 2.12
C LYS A 8 18.75 9.16 2.32
N ARG A 9 18.07 9.59 1.22
CA ARG A 9 16.78 10.29 1.29
C ARG A 9 15.70 9.42 1.91
N PHE A 10 15.62 8.16 1.53
CA PHE A 10 14.65 7.21 2.08
C PHE A 10 14.87 6.98 3.58
N LEU A 11 16.12 6.78 4.02
CA LEU A 11 16.46 6.68 5.43
C LEU A 11 16.09 7.94 6.21
N PHE A 12 16.32 9.12 5.62
CA PHE A 12 15.93 10.41 6.19
C PHE A 12 14.41 10.52 6.41
N TYR A 13 13.57 10.11 5.43
CA TYR A 13 12.12 10.12 5.59
C TYR A 13 11.64 9.12 6.66
N ILE A 14 12.25 7.93 6.73
CA ILE A 14 11.94 6.97 7.80
C ILE A 14 12.29 7.57 9.16
N LEU A 15 13.46 8.18 9.32
CA LEU A 15 13.87 8.82 10.57
C LEU A 15 12.92 9.98 10.93
N MET A 16 12.49 10.78 9.96
CA MET A 16 11.50 11.84 10.17
C MET A 16 10.16 11.28 10.66
N ILE A 17 9.65 10.22 10.03
CA ILE A 17 8.40 9.57 10.44
C ILE A 17 8.54 8.96 11.84
N LEU A 18 9.65 8.28 12.11
CA LEU A 18 9.93 7.71 13.44
C LEU A 18 10.06 8.81 14.51
N SER A 19 10.71 9.93 14.21
CA SER A 19 10.80 11.06 15.14
C SER A 19 9.44 11.70 15.39
N LEU A 20 8.59 11.84 14.36
CA LEU A 20 7.23 12.34 14.51
C LEU A 20 6.38 11.40 15.37
N LEU A 21 6.45 10.09 15.11
CA LEU A 21 5.77 9.07 15.95
C LEU A 21 6.29 9.07 17.39
N CYS A 22 7.59 9.28 17.58
CA CYS A 22 8.18 9.41 18.91
C CYS A 22 7.69 10.66 19.64
N ILE A 23 7.59 11.80 18.95
CA ILE A 23 7.04 13.05 19.51
C ILE A 23 5.57 12.86 19.89
N ILE A 24 4.77 12.23 19.01
CA ILE A 24 3.37 11.90 19.30
C ILE A 24 3.28 10.99 20.53
N ALA A 25 4.10 9.92 20.59
CA ALA A 25 4.13 9.02 21.73
C ALA A 25 4.52 9.76 23.02
N LEU A 26 5.51 10.65 22.97
CA LEU A 26 5.91 11.45 24.15
C LEU A 26 4.79 12.35 24.65
N GLN A 27 3.89 12.83 23.79
CA GLN A 27 2.70 13.59 24.23
C GLN A 27 1.72 12.77 25.07
N PHE A 28 1.67 11.44 24.84
CA PHE A 28 0.78 10.55 25.60
C PHE A 28 1.45 9.90 26.81
N PHE A 29 2.78 9.72 26.77
CA PHE A 29 3.54 9.06 27.84
C PHE A 29 4.40 10.03 28.67
N GLY A 30 4.52 11.28 28.23
CA GLY A 30 5.21 12.34 28.99
C GLY A 30 4.40 12.76 30.21
N GLN A 31 5.07 13.16 31.29
CA GLN A 31 4.40 13.81 32.41
C GLN A 31 3.80 15.14 31.93
N ASN A 32 2.56 15.41 32.37
CA ASN A 32 1.82 16.62 32.00
C ASN A 32 2.50 17.85 32.63
N GLU A 33 3.25 18.61 31.86
CA GLU A 33 3.90 19.85 32.34
C GLU A 33 2.89 20.96 32.69
N ARG A 34 1.59 20.76 32.33
CA ARG A 34 0.52 21.69 32.67
C ARG A 34 0.11 21.67 34.14
N ASP A 35 0.49 20.62 34.88
CA ASP A 35 -0.02 20.39 36.24
C ASP A 35 0.87 20.89 37.37
N GLY A 36 1.64 21.97 37.12
CA GLY A 36 2.39 22.60 38.22
C GLY A 36 1.56 23.10 39.41
N ASN A 37 0.22 23.05 39.35
CA ASN A 37 -0.66 23.55 40.45
C ASN A 37 -2.08 22.94 40.53
N THR A 38 -2.40 21.89 39.80
CA THR A 38 -3.68 21.20 40.03
C THR A 38 -3.37 19.90 40.73
N THR A 39 -3.66 19.79 42.02
CA THR A 39 -4.02 18.53 42.67
C THR A 39 -4.84 17.74 41.68
N GLU A 40 -4.45 16.45 41.41
CA GLU A 40 -5.26 15.52 40.62
C GLU A 40 -6.68 15.54 41.19
N LYS A 41 -7.56 16.42 40.66
CA LYS A 41 -8.97 16.37 40.94
C LYS A 41 -9.45 15.04 40.46
N ASN A 42 -9.89 14.18 41.36
CA ASN A 42 -10.46 12.90 41.00
C ASN A 42 -11.76 13.18 40.25
N LEU A 43 -11.70 13.20 38.92
CA LEU A 43 -12.85 13.46 38.05
C LEU A 43 -13.87 12.31 38.06
N ILE A 44 -13.59 11.23 38.78
CA ILE A 44 -14.54 10.14 38.99
C ILE A 44 -15.40 10.47 40.18
N TYR A 45 -16.71 10.53 39.97
CA TYR A 45 -17.67 10.78 41.01
C TYR A 45 -17.67 9.65 42.05
N GLN A 46 -17.42 9.98 43.33
CA GLN A 46 -17.26 9.03 44.43
C GLN A 46 -18.55 8.85 45.25
N GLY A 47 -19.68 9.33 44.77
CA GLY A 47 -20.95 9.21 45.45
C GLY A 47 -21.46 7.77 45.61
N THR A 48 -22.34 7.56 46.56
CA THR A 48 -23.08 6.31 46.70
C THR A 48 -24.24 6.25 45.74
N PHE A 49 -24.36 5.14 45.01
CA PHE A 49 -25.46 4.93 44.07
C PHE A 49 -26.45 3.90 44.59
N THR A 50 -27.72 4.15 44.39
CA THR A 50 -28.81 3.27 44.75
C THR A 50 -29.66 2.97 43.53
N TRP A 51 -29.86 1.72 43.21
CA TRP A 51 -30.75 1.28 42.14
C TRP A 51 -32.16 1.16 42.68
N GLN A 52 -33.07 1.94 42.13
CA GLN A 52 -34.49 1.87 42.41
C GLN A 52 -35.15 0.89 41.43
N LYS A 53 -35.62 -0.26 41.92
CA LYS A 53 -36.25 -1.28 41.09
C LYS A 53 -37.72 -0.95 40.84
N SER A 54 -38.31 -1.55 39.80
CA SER A 54 -39.71 -1.36 39.42
C SER A 54 -40.70 -1.86 40.45
N ASP A 55 -40.29 -2.73 41.37
CA ASP A 55 -41.10 -3.23 42.51
C ASP A 55 -41.07 -2.28 43.71
N GLY A 56 -40.42 -1.11 43.58
CA GLY A 56 -40.27 -0.13 44.66
C GLY A 56 -39.14 -0.43 45.64
N SER A 57 -38.46 -1.56 45.51
CA SER A 57 -37.28 -1.84 46.35
C SER A 57 -36.06 -1.05 45.89
N SER A 58 -35.13 -0.79 46.81
CA SER A 58 -33.91 -0.05 46.54
C SER A 58 -32.69 -0.87 46.98
N GLU A 59 -31.66 -0.90 46.16
CA GLU A 59 -30.43 -1.63 46.40
C GLU A 59 -29.22 -0.74 46.16
N LYS A 60 -28.23 -0.74 47.10
CA LYS A 60 -26.97 -0.04 46.90
C LYS A 60 -26.15 -0.78 45.83
N ILE A 61 -25.64 -0.04 44.90
CA ILE A 61 -24.88 -0.57 43.76
C ILE A 61 -23.49 0.06 43.68
N SER A 62 -22.57 -0.66 43.06
CA SER A 62 -21.25 -0.14 42.68
C SER A 62 -21.27 0.37 41.23
N VAL A 63 -20.63 1.53 41.01
CA VAL A 63 -20.51 2.12 39.68
C VAL A 63 -19.01 2.31 39.41
N PRO A 64 -18.49 1.76 38.27
CA PRO A 64 -19.20 1.04 37.20
C PRO A 64 -19.60 -0.41 37.57
N GLY A 65 -20.67 -0.92 36.92
CA GLY A 65 -21.18 -2.26 37.17
C GLY A 65 -22.14 -2.77 36.09
N GLN A 66 -22.54 -4.03 36.17
CA GLN A 66 -23.58 -4.64 35.33
C GLN A 66 -24.57 -5.39 36.19
N TYR A 67 -25.85 -5.12 35.98
CA TYR A 67 -26.97 -5.59 36.78
C TYR A 67 -28.00 -6.31 35.92
N ASP A 68 -28.78 -7.19 36.51
CA ASP A 68 -29.79 -7.96 35.79
C ASP A 68 -31.04 -7.11 35.54
N VAL A 69 -31.06 -6.46 34.40
CA VAL A 69 -32.18 -5.64 33.89
C VAL A 69 -32.57 -6.16 32.51
N LYS A 70 -33.86 -6.39 32.28
CA LYS A 70 -34.34 -6.87 30.97
C LYS A 70 -34.23 -5.76 29.93
N ALA A 71 -34.04 -6.18 28.66
CA ALA A 71 -34.07 -5.25 27.55
C ALA A 71 -35.41 -4.48 27.52
N LYS A 72 -35.35 -3.18 27.24
CA LYS A 72 -36.46 -2.21 27.25
C LYS A 72 -36.93 -1.75 28.64
N ASP A 73 -36.53 -2.42 29.71
CA ASP A 73 -36.80 -1.89 31.05
C ASP A 73 -35.86 -0.73 31.35
N THR A 74 -36.36 0.25 32.09
CA THR A 74 -35.57 1.40 32.53
C THR A 74 -34.91 1.08 33.85
N MET A 75 -33.59 1.19 33.89
CA MET A 75 -32.83 1.18 35.14
C MET A 75 -32.73 2.58 35.70
N THR A 76 -33.28 2.79 36.89
CA THR A 76 -33.22 4.08 37.59
C THR A 76 -32.19 4.02 38.70
N ILE A 77 -31.18 4.86 38.64
CA ILE A 77 -30.15 4.99 39.67
C ILE A 77 -30.22 6.37 40.32
N LEU A 78 -30.09 6.38 41.60
CA LEU A 78 -30.15 7.59 42.43
C LEU A 78 -28.81 7.81 43.12
N THR A 79 -28.40 9.07 43.18
CA THR A 79 -27.27 9.52 43.99
C THR A 79 -27.58 10.91 44.54
N ARG A 80 -26.86 11.36 45.55
CA ARG A 80 -27.01 12.71 46.10
C ARG A 80 -25.69 13.45 45.98
N LEU A 81 -25.72 14.65 45.42
CA LEU A 81 -24.54 15.50 45.33
C LEU A 81 -24.05 15.87 46.73
N PRO A 82 -22.74 15.97 46.97
CA PRO A 82 -22.19 16.43 48.22
C PRO A 82 -22.66 17.84 48.58
N GLU A 83 -22.70 18.17 49.86
CA GLU A 83 -23.06 19.52 50.33
C GLU A 83 -22.01 20.58 49.94
N ASP A 84 -20.78 20.15 49.67
CA ASP A 84 -19.66 20.94 49.21
C ASP A 84 -19.43 20.81 47.69
N TYR A 85 -20.49 20.52 46.93
CA TYR A 85 -20.40 20.34 45.48
C TYR A 85 -20.18 21.66 44.76
N HIS A 86 -19.08 21.74 43.97
CA HIS A 86 -18.68 22.94 43.22
C HIS A 86 -18.41 22.67 41.74
N GLU A 87 -18.77 21.47 41.26
CA GLU A 87 -18.47 21.08 39.88
C GLU A 87 -19.60 21.48 38.93
N ASN A 88 -19.23 21.69 37.64
CA ASN A 88 -20.18 22.24 36.66
C ASN A 88 -20.86 21.16 35.81
N THR A 89 -20.41 19.91 35.88
CA THR A 89 -20.89 18.88 34.96
C THR A 89 -20.79 17.49 35.57
N LEU A 90 -21.83 16.69 35.37
CA LEU A 90 -21.79 15.24 35.51
C LEU A 90 -21.80 14.61 34.13
N ALA A 91 -21.00 13.53 33.92
CA ALA A 91 -20.99 12.84 32.68
C ALA A 91 -21.01 11.32 32.85
N ILE A 92 -21.69 10.61 31.94
CA ILE A 92 -21.71 9.15 31.86
C ILE A 92 -21.65 8.70 30.40
N ARG A 93 -21.02 7.57 30.14
CA ARG A 93 -21.05 6.93 28.81
C ARG A 93 -22.35 6.13 28.65
N SER A 94 -23.08 6.34 27.57
CA SER A 94 -24.41 5.74 27.38
C SER A 94 -24.41 4.24 27.06
N SER A 95 -23.34 3.67 26.46
CA SER A 95 -23.24 2.23 26.10
C SER A 95 -24.47 1.68 25.36
N LEU A 96 -24.88 2.32 24.26
CA LEU A 96 -26.08 1.99 23.46
C LEU A 96 -27.39 2.14 24.26
N GLN A 97 -27.42 3.00 25.27
CA GLN A 97 -28.57 3.28 26.09
C GLN A 97 -29.03 4.71 25.83
N SER A 98 -30.34 4.96 25.96
CA SER A 98 -30.89 6.29 26.19
C SER A 98 -30.59 6.66 27.63
N VAL A 99 -30.19 7.90 27.86
CA VAL A 99 -29.81 8.42 29.19
C VAL A 99 -30.60 9.66 29.49
N ARG A 100 -31.24 9.72 30.66
CA ARG A 100 -31.90 10.91 31.18
C ARG A 100 -31.33 11.25 32.55
N PHE A 101 -30.96 12.51 32.71
CA PHE A 101 -30.53 13.07 34.01
C PHE A 101 -31.60 13.99 34.56
N TYR A 102 -31.95 13.75 35.78
CA TYR A 102 -32.83 14.63 36.57
C TYR A 102 -32.07 15.13 37.80
N VAL A 103 -32.19 16.40 38.11
CA VAL A 103 -31.67 17.01 39.33
C VAL A 103 -32.86 17.58 40.10
N ASP A 104 -33.05 17.14 41.32
CA ASP A 104 -34.20 17.51 42.18
C ASP A 104 -35.58 17.32 41.50
N GLY A 105 -35.66 16.21 40.69
CA GLY A 105 -36.87 15.86 39.93
C GLY A 105 -37.04 16.57 38.59
N GLU A 106 -36.24 17.58 38.29
CA GLU A 106 -36.26 18.31 37.02
C GLU A 106 -35.38 17.65 35.95
N LEU A 107 -35.91 17.42 34.75
CA LEU A 107 -35.12 16.89 33.63
C LEU A 107 -34.09 17.93 33.14
N ARG A 108 -32.80 17.66 33.33
CA ARG A 108 -31.70 18.54 32.93
C ARG A 108 -31.06 18.15 31.60
N MET A 109 -30.97 16.85 31.33
CA MET A 109 -30.32 16.33 30.10
C MET A 109 -31.00 15.05 29.66
N GLU A 110 -31.26 14.95 28.36
CA GLU A 110 -31.75 13.76 27.70
C GLU A 110 -30.90 13.43 26.51
N TYR A 111 -30.44 12.18 26.43
CA TYR A 111 -29.81 11.60 25.26
C TYR A 111 -30.71 10.48 24.74
N ASP A 112 -31.53 10.80 23.76
CA ASP A 112 -32.33 9.85 23.00
C ASP A 112 -32.13 10.11 21.50
N THR A 113 -31.61 9.14 20.79
CA THR A 113 -31.37 9.24 19.36
C THR A 113 -32.49 8.64 18.51
N SER A 114 -33.64 8.30 19.12
CA SER A 114 -34.78 7.73 18.40
C SER A 114 -35.26 8.62 17.25
N GLY A 115 -35.22 9.93 17.41
CA GLY A 115 -35.58 10.91 16.37
C GLY A 115 -34.50 11.19 15.32
N THR A 116 -33.25 10.82 15.58
CA THR A 116 -32.09 11.08 14.68
C THR A 116 -31.62 9.85 13.95
N ARG A 117 -32.16 8.68 14.28
CA ARG A 117 -31.82 7.41 13.63
C ARG A 117 -32.48 7.32 12.25
N LEU A 118 -31.68 7.10 11.22
CA LEU A 118 -32.23 6.81 9.90
C LEU A 118 -32.80 5.39 9.83
N VAL A 119 -32.17 4.43 10.53
CA VAL A 119 -32.54 3.01 10.57
C VAL A 119 -32.04 2.36 11.86
N GLY A 120 -32.60 1.21 12.24
CA GLY A 120 -32.18 0.44 13.40
C GLY A 120 -32.88 0.85 14.72
N LYS A 121 -32.59 0.12 15.81
CA LYS A 121 -33.25 0.23 17.11
C LYS A 121 -32.41 0.94 18.16
N ASN A 122 -31.08 0.92 18.00
CA ASN A 122 -30.16 1.40 19.03
C ASN A 122 -29.45 2.69 18.62
N SER A 123 -29.21 3.55 19.61
CA SER A 123 -28.33 4.71 19.49
C SER A 123 -26.86 4.31 19.65
N ALA A 124 -25.95 5.14 19.13
CA ALA A 124 -24.52 4.95 19.39
C ALA A 124 -24.18 5.24 20.87
N SER A 125 -23.12 4.60 21.37
CA SER A 125 -22.55 4.96 22.66
C SER A 125 -21.86 6.32 22.60
N CYS A 126 -22.27 7.25 23.47
CA CYS A 126 -21.70 8.59 23.59
C CYS A 126 -21.49 8.93 25.08
N TYR A 127 -20.64 9.91 25.35
CA TYR A 127 -20.64 10.57 26.65
C TYR A 127 -21.77 11.60 26.69
N VAL A 128 -22.62 11.51 27.70
CA VAL A 128 -23.73 12.42 27.95
C VAL A 128 -23.31 13.30 29.10
N PHE A 129 -23.31 14.61 28.87
CA PHE A 129 -22.89 15.63 29.83
C PHE A 129 -24.14 16.33 30.34
N CYS A 130 -24.36 16.24 31.64
CA CYS A 130 -25.44 16.93 32.34
C CYS A 130 -24.88 18.19 33.02
N PRO A 131 -25.32 19.39 32.65
CA PRO A 131 -24.89 20.61 33.33
C PRO A 131 -25.41 20.65 34.77
N THR A 132 -24.51 20.97 35.67
CA THR A 132 -24.79 21.17 37.12
C THR A 132 -24.15 22.45 37.57
N SER A 133 -24.45 22.89 38.80
CA SER A 133 -23.90 24.10 39.40
C SER A 133 -23.71 23.92 40.89
N GLU A 134 -23.08 24.90 41.55
CA GLU A 134 -22.98 24.97 43.02
C GLU A 134 -24.35 24.97 43.72
N ASP A 135 -25.38 25.56 43.07
CA ASP A 135 -26.74 25.55 43.58
C ASP A 135 -27.39 24.16 43.65
N ASP A 136 -26.76 23.15 43.02
CA ASP A 136 -27.24 21.77 43.07
C ASP A 136 -26.59 20.95 44.20
N ALA A 137 -25.76 21.56 45.03
CA ALA A 137 -25.20 20.92 46.22
C ALA A 137 -26.29 20.30 47.10
N GLY A 138 -26.07 19.09 47.59
CA GLY A 138 -27.02 18.35 48.40
C GLY A 138 -28.29 17.84 47.71
N LYS A 139 -28.52 18.16 46.42
CA LYS A 139 -29.70 17.69 45.69
C LYS A 139 -29.56 16.23 45.22
N GLU A 140 -30.72 15.62 45.02
CA GLU A 140 -30.79 14.27 44.45
C GLU A 140 -30.61 14.31 42.94
N VAL A 141 -29.73 13.41 42.44
CA VAL A 141 -29.57 13.18 41.02
C VAL A 141 -30.12 11.79 40.69
N ARG A 142 -31.05 11.76 39.74
CA ARG A 142 -31.64 10.54 39.20
C ARG A 142 -31.15 10.36 37.76
N ILE A 143 -30.60 9.18 37.47
CA ILE A 143 -30.13 8.80 36.12
C ILE A 143 -30.97 7.61 35.66
N GLU A 144 -31.64 7.76 34.54
CA GLU A 144 -32.42 6.69 33.91
C GLU A 144 -31.68 6.16 32.68
N LEU A 145 -31.50 4.84 32.61
CA LEU A 145 -30.79 4.13 31.54
C LEU A 145 -31.75 3.12 30.91
N THR A 146 -31.97 3.23 29.61
CA THR A 146 -32.86 2.33 28.86
C THR A 146 -32.21 1.88 27.56
N THR A 147 -32.26 0.59 27.22
CA THR A 147 -31.76 0.06 25.94
C THR A 147 -32.65 -1.04 25.37
N ASN A 148 -32.64 -1.15 24.05
CA ASN A 148 -33.34 -2.23 23.35
C ASN A 148 -32.51 -3.54 23.28
N THR A 149 -31.23 -3.51 23.68
CA THR A 149 -30.28 -4.63 23.52
C THR A 149 -30.02 -5.28 24.88
N ALA A 150 -30.34 -6.57 25.01
CA ALA A 150 -30.12 -7.32 26.25
C ALA A 150 -28.65 -7.31 26.72
N LYS A 151 -27.68 -7.28 25.78
CA LYS A 151 -26.24 -7.25 26.10
C LYS A 151 -25.82 -6.05 26.93
N TYR A 152 -26.46 -4.89 26.75
CA TYR A 152 -26.09 -3.62 27.38
C TYR A 152 -27.14 -3.18 28.43
N SER A 153 -28.22 -3.94 28.61
CA SER A 153 -29.18 -3.67 29.64
C SER A 153 -28.55 -3.85 31.03
N GLY A 154 -28.80 -2.93 31.92
CA GLY A 154 -28.23 -2.94 33.28
C GLY A 154 -26.74 -2.58 33.36
N VAL A 155 -26.10 -2.16 32.26
CA VAL A 155 -24.71 -1.66 32.29
C VAL A 155 -24.72 -0.21 32.80
N VAL A 156 -24.00 0.04 33.86
CA VAL A 156 -23.76 1.38 34.41
C VAL A 156 -22.26 1.68 34.28
N ASN A 157 -21.95 2.71 33.51
CA ASN A 157 -20.56 3.14 33.33
C ASN A 157 -20.14 4.10 34.45
N THR A 158 -18.82 4.35 34.53
CA THR A 158 -18.26 5.37 35.42
C THR A 158 -18.94 6.70 35.22
N VAL A 159 -19.36 7.32 36.31
CA VAL A 159 -19.86 8.70 36.35
C VAL A 159 -18.67 9.61 36.63
N TYR A 160 -18.52 10.62 35.80
CA TYR A 160 -17.49 11.64 35.94
C TYR A 160 -18.12 12.92 36.46
N CYS A 161 -17.37 13.71 37.23
CA CYS A 161 -17.77 15.05 37.66
C CYS A 161 -16.59 16.02 37.52
N GLY A 162 -16.87 17.24 37.11
CA GLY A 162 -15.85 18.25 36.93
C GLY A 162 -16.22 19.26 35.86
N ASP A 163 -15.26 20.02 35.41
CA ASP A 163 -15.43 20.83 34.20
C ASP A 163 -15.40 19.94 32.94
N GLU A 164 -16.28 20.25 31.97
CA GLU A 164 -16.40 19.45 30.74
C GLU A 164 -15.06 19.33 30.01
N ALA A 165 -14.28 20.42 29.94
CA ALA A 165 -12.96 20.40 29.30
C ALA A 165 -11.94 19.51 30.05
N ALA A 166 -12.03 19.49 31.39
CA ALA A 166 -11.18 18.61 32.21
C ALA A 166 -11.55 17.13 32.03
N ILE A 167 -12.85 16.81 31.96
CA ILE A 167 -13.34 15.46 31.69
C ILE A 167 -12.85 15.01 30.29
N TRP A 168 -12.97 15.84 29.26
CA TRP A 168 -12.44 15.53 27.92
C TRP A 168 -10.92 15.36 27.91
N GLY A 169 -10.20 16.19 28.66
CA GLY A 169 -8.74 16.06 28.82
C GLY A 169 -8.33 14.72 29.41
N TYR A 170 -9.00 14.29 30.48
CA TYR A 170 -8.80 12.98 31.10
C TYR A 170 -9.11 11.81 30.14
N LEU A 171 -10.26 11.90 29.45
CA LEU A 171 -10.65 10.89 28.46
C LEU A 171 -9.65 10.81 27.30
N PHE A 172 -9.12 11.96 26.86
CA PHE A 172 -8.12 12.00 25.81
C PHE A 172 -6.80 11.38 26.25
N GLN A 173 -6.34 11.64 27.48
CA GLN A 173 -5.16 10.98 28.03
C GLN A 173 -5.33 9.46 28.09
N THR A 174 -6.54 9.01 28.47
CA THR A 174 -6.81 7.59 28.67
C THR A 174 -7.05 6.83 27.35
N TYR A 175 -7.74 7.45 26.38
CA TYR A 175 -8.24 6.78 25.17
C TYR A 175 -7.80 7.47 23.86
N GLY A 176 -7.05 8.57 23.93
CA GLY A 176 -6.71 9.36 22.75
C GLY A 176 -5.72 8.65 21.82
N LEU A 177 -4.79 7.87 22.36
CA LEU A 177 -3.78 7.18 21.56
C LEU A 177 -4.41 6.27 20.50
N GLU A 178 -5.43 5.47 20.88
CA GLU A 178 -6.14 4.59 19.94
C GLU A 178 -6.80 5.38 18.80
N THR A 179 -7.39 6.53 19.15
CA THR A 179 -8.05 7.41 18.18
C THR A 179 -7.06 8.05 17.22
N VAL A 180 -5.91 8.50 17.72
CA VAL A 180 -4.84 9.08 16.89
C VAL A 180 -4.27 8.02 15.93
N ILE A 181 -4.04 6.80 16.41
CA ILE A 181 -3.61 5.69 15.55
C ILE A 181 -4.66 5.42 14.47
N ALA A 182 -5.94 5.38 14.83
CA ALA A 182 -7.03 5.13 13.89
C ALA A 182 -7.13 6.24 12.83
N LEU A 183 -7.01 7.51 13.20
CA LEU A 183 -6.97 8.64 12.26
C LEU A 183 -5.76 8.56 11.33
N PHE A 184 -4.59 8.27 11.89
CA PHE A 184 -3.38 8.06 11.07
C PHE A 184 -3.58 6.96 10.03
N LEU A 185 -4.13 5.80 10.45
CA LEU A 185 -4.41 4.68 9.55
C LEU A 185 -5.47 5.03 8.51
N LEU A 186 -6.47 5.84 8.86
CA LEU A 186 -7.49 6.30 7.92
C LEU A 186 -6.84 7.07 6.75
N PHE A 187 -6.01 8.07 7.05
CA PHE A 187 -5.29 8.83 6.04
C PHE A 187 -4.27 7.97 5.28
N ALA A 188 -3.53 7.13 5.98
CA ALA A 188 -2.57 6.22 5.37
C ALA A 188 -3.26 5.23 4.41
N GLY A 189 -4.43 4.71 4.78
CA GLY A 189 -5.25 3.84 3.93
C GLY A 189 -5.69 4.55 2.64
N ILE A 190 -6.25 5.76 2.75
CA ILE A 190 -6.67 6.57 1.60
C ILE A 190 -5.49 6.85 0.66
N ILE A 191 -4.37 7.32 1.22
CA ILE A 191 -3.16 7.59 0.43
C ILE A 191 -2.66 6.33 -0.28
N THR A 192 -2.69 5.18 0.43
CA THR A 192 -2.24 3.90 -0.12
C THR A 192 -3.14 3.41 -1.26
N ILE A 193 -4.47 3.60 -1.17
CA ILE A 193 -5.42 3.30 -2.25
C ILE A 193 -5.10 4.16 -3.48
N ILE A 194 -5.02 5.48 -3.30
CA ILE A 194 -4.73 6.42 -4.40
C ILE A 194 -3.39 6.10 -5.04
N PHE A 195 -2.36 5.84 -4.24
CA PHE A 195 -1.02 5.51 -4.71
C PHE A 195 -1.01 4.18 -5.48
N GLY A 196 -1.64 3.11 -4.93
CA GLY A 196 -1.75 1.81 -5.58
C GLY A 196 -2.47 1.88 -6.93
N PHE A 197 -3.59 2.60 -6.99
CA PHE A 197 -4.34 2.85 -8.21
C PHE A 197 -3.51 3.63 -9.25
N SER A 198 -2.83 4.69 -8.83
CA SER A 198 -1.97 5.50 -9.69
C SER A 198 -0.80 4.69 -10.29
N LEU A 199 -0.18 3.83 -9.47
CA LEU A 199 0.85 2.91 -9.95
C LEU A 199 0.29 1.89 -10.95
N GLY A 200 -0.92 1.38 -10.70
CA GLY A 200 -1.62 0.47 -11.63
C GLY A 200 -1.77 1.08 -13.03
N ILE A 201 -2.18 2.34 -13.11
CA ILE A 201 -2.31 3.09 -14.36
C ILE A 201 -0.94 3.33 -15.00
N ALA A 202 0.04 3.84 -14.23
CA ALA A 202 1.35 4.25 -14.74
C ALA A 202 2.15 3.06 -15.30
N TYR A 203 2.06 1.91 -14.67
CA TYR A 203 2.84 0.73 -15.03
C TYR A 203 2.03 -0.37 -15.74
N GLN A 204 0.71 -0.18 -15.90
CA GLN A 204 -0.23 -1.15 -16.50
C GLN A 204 -0.10 -2.55 -15.88
N THR A 205 0.15 -2.60 -14.58
CA THR A 205 0.30 -3.82 -13.78
C THR A 205 -0.49 -3.69 -12.50
N LYS A 206 -1.04 -4.81 -12.00
CA LYS A 206 -1.72 -4.82 -10.69
C LYS A 206 -0.68 -4.78 -9.56
N PHE A 207 -0.84 -3.82 -8.67
CA PHE A 207 -0.09 -3.74 -7.43
C PHE A 207 -0.99 -4.15 -6.26
N ASP A 208 -0.44 -4.88 -5.31
CA ASP A 208 -1.13 -5.31 -4.08
C ASP A 208 -1.41 -4.15 -3.09
N MET A 209 -0.75 -3.00 -3.31
CA MET A 209 -0.89 -1.80 -2.46
C MET A 209 -2.32 -1.25 -2.41
N GLU A 210 -3.06 -1.27 -3.53
CA GLU A 210 -4.45 -0.79 -3.57
C GLU A 210 -5.34 -1.59 -2.61
N TYR A 211 -5.27 -2.92 -2.68
CA TYR A 211 -6.08 -3.81 -1.82
C TYR A 211 -5.65 -3.75 -0.36
N LEU A 212 -4.33 -3.59 -0.10
CA LEU A 212 -3.84 -3.33 1.25
C LEU A 212 -4.41 -2.02 1.79
N GLY A 213 -4.45 -0.97 0.97
CA GLY A 213 -5.05 0.31 1.34
C GLY A 213 -6.50 0.16 1.78
N TRP A 214 -7.30 -0.65 1.09
CA TRP A 214 -8.67 -0.98 1.50
C TRP A 214 -8.73 -1.73 2.83
N CYS A 215 -7.84 -2.70 3.07
CA CYS A 215 -7.76 -3.40 4.37
C CYS A 215 -7.48 -2.41 5.52
N VAL A 216 -6.51 -1.51 5.33
CA VAL A 216 -6.12 -0.51 6.33
C VAL A 216 -7.24 0.50 6.56
N PHE A 217 -7.88 0.99 5.48
CA PHE A 217 -9.00 1.93 5.54
C PHE A 217 -10.18 1.34 6.33
N MET A 218 -10.58 0.10 6.02
CA MET A 218 -11.67 -0.56 6.74
C MET A 218 -11.36 -0.81 8.21
N ALA A 219 -10.12 -1.23 8.52
CA ALA A 219 -9.67 -1.39 9.90
C ALA A 219 -9.68 -0.04 10.65
N ALA A 220 -9.25 1.05 10.02
CA ALA A 220 -9.25 2.38 10.60
C ALA A 220 -10.67 2.88 10.91
N ILE A 221 -11.63 2.71 9.99
CA ILE A 221 -13.03 3.05 10.22
C ILE A 221 -13.61 2.23 11.37
N TRP A 222 -13.27 0.94 11.45
CA TRP A 222 -13.70 0.10 12.58
C TRP A 222 -13.12 0.61 13.90
N MET A 223 -11.82 0.92 13.97
CA MET A 223 -11.18 1.47 15.16
C MET A 223 -11.82 2.82 15.59
N LEU A 224 -12.10 3.71 14.64
CA LEU A 224 -12.77 4.98 14.91
C LEU A 224 -14.20 4.76 15.42
N GLY A 225 -14.92 3.79 14.88
CA GLY A 225 -16.26 3.44 15.31
C GLY A 225 -16.30 2.87 16.73
N GLU A 226 -15.26 2.15 17.16
CA GLU A 226 -15.13 1.64 18.53
C GLU A 226 -14.53 2.67 19.51
N SER A 227 -13.82 3.69 18.99
CA SER A 227 -13.19 4.72 19.82
C SER A 227 -14.16 5.41 20.75
N LYS A 228 -13.77 5.57 22.01
CA LYS A 228 -14.51 6.31 23.01
C LYS A 228 -14.51 7.83 22.76
N MET A 229 -13.58 8.31 21.94
CA MET A 229 -13.43 9.73 21.57
C MET A 229 -14.17 10.12 20.28
N ARG A 230 -14.88 9.18 19.63
CA ARG A 230 -15.47 9.38 18.30
C ARG A 230 -16.38 10.60 18.18
N GLN A 231 -17.13 10.94 19.25
CA GLN A 231 -18.06 12.08 19.22
C GLN A 231 -17.38 13.45 19.14
N LEU A 232 -16.08 13.57 19.47
CA LEU A 232 -15.32 14.80 19.28
C LEU A 232 -14.99 15.08 17.80
N PHE A 233 -14.88 14.03 16.99
CA PHE A 233 -14.45 14.14 15.60
C PHE A 233 -15.61 14.01 14.61
N PHE A 234 -16.72 13.39 15.03
CA PHE A 234 -17.83 13.07 14.14
C PHE A 234 -19.14 13.59 14.74
N PRO A 235 -19.85 14.49 14.04
CA PRO A 235 -21.07 15.10 14.54
C PRO A 235 -22.25 14.11 14.67
N ASN A 236 -22.18 12.98 13.93
CA ASN A 236 -23.17 11.91 14.01
C ASN A 236 -22.53 10.58 14.41
N PRO A 237 -22.39 10.30 15.70
CA PRO A 237 -21.80 9.04 16.19
C PRO A 237 -22.57 7.78 15.77
N SER A 238 -23.89 7.88 15.58
CA SER A 238 -24.73 6.76 15.16
C SER A 238 -24.46 6.36 13.71
N ALA A 239 -24.28 7.34 12.82
CA ALA A 239 -23.90 7.07 11.44
C ALA A 239 -22.50 6.42 11.34
N LEU A 240 -21.54 6.91 12.14
CA LEU A 240 -20.21 6.31 12.20
C LEU A 240 -20.24 4.88 12.75
N ALA A 241 -21.03 4.61 13.79
CA ALA A 241 -21.19 3.26 14.33
C ALA A 241 -21.80 2.30 13.27
N THR A 242 -22.81 2.75 12.53
CA THR A 242 -23.38 1.98 11.41
C THR A 242 -22.34 1.69 10.34
N LEU A 243 -21.56 2.68 9.93
CA LEU A 243 -20.48 2.51 8.96
C LEU A 243 -19.41 1.52 9.47
N CYS A 244 -19.05 1.59 10.74
CA CYS A 244 -18.12 0.68 11.39
C CYS A 244 -18.55 -0.79 11.24
N PHE A 245 -19.82 -1.10 11.53
CA PHE A 245 -20.36 -2.44 11.39
C PHE A 245 -20.35 -2.95 9.93
N VAL A 246 -20.72 -2.08 8.99
CA VAL A 246 -20.65 -2.43 7.57
C VAL A 246 -19.20 -2.70 7.14
N MET A 247 -18.24 -1.87 7.57
CA MET A 247 -16.83 -2.06 7.22
C MET A 247 -16.27 -3.38 7.76
N ILE A 248 -16.60 -3.78 8.98
CA ILE A 248 -16.13 -5.06 9.52
C ILE A 248 -16.74 -6.26 8.76
N MET A 249 -18.01 -6.16 8.33
CA MET A 249 -18.65 -7.21 7.52
C MET A 249 -18.04 -7.35 6.13
N LEU A 250 -17.57 -6.24 5.53
CA LEU A 250 -16.94 -6.22 4.21
C LEU A 250 -15.42 -6.47 4.25
N SER A 251 -14.78 -6.38 5.41
CA SER A 251 -13.32 -6.53 5.55
C SER A 251 -12.78 -7.89 5.04
N PRO A 252 -13.49 -9.05 5.14
CA PRO A 252 -13.04 -10.30 4.56
C PRO A 252 -12.87 -10.25 3.05
N ILE A 253 -13.65 -9.40 2.35
CA ILE A 253 -13.55 -9.19 0.90
C ILE A 253 -12.23 -8.50 0.56
N ALA A 254 -11.90 -7.41 1.27
CA ALA A 254 -10.64 -6.69 1.06
C ALA A 254 -9.43 -7.59 1.37
N ILE A 255 -9.49 -8.36 2.44
CA ILE A 255 -8.46 -9.35 2.80
C ILE A 255 -8.32 -10.40 1.71
N GLY A 256 -9.43 -10.94 1.19
CA GLY A 256 -9.45 -11.92 0.11
C GLY A 256 -8.75 -11.40 -1.16
N TYR A 257 -9.11 -10.22 -1.63
CA TYR A 257 -8.46 -9.59 -2.79
C TYR A 257 -6.98 -9.31 -2.57
N TYR A 258 -6.60 -8.82 -1.39
CA TYR A 258 -5.20 -8.60 -1.05
C TYR A 258 -4.40 -9.91 -1.09
N MET A 259 -4.92 -10.97 -0.45
CA MET A 259 -4.27 -12.29 -0.40
C MET A 259 -4.21 -12.94 -1.79
N ASP A 260 -5.30 -12.87 -2.58
CA ASP A 260 -5.32 -13.40 -3.95
C ASP A 260 -4.27 -12.74 -4.84
N THR A 261 -4.17 -11.41 -4.76
CA THR A 261 -3.17 -10.65 -5.53
C THR A 261 -1.74 -10.99 -5.09
N LEU A 262 -1.50 -11.07 -3.79
CA LEU A 262 -0.20 -11.43 -3.22
C LEU A 262 0.24 -12.83 -3.67
N GLN A 263 -0.69 -13.78 -3.71
CA GLN A 263 -0.49 -15.18 -4.10
C GLN A 263 -0.67 -15.42 -5.61
N LYS A 264 -0.78 -14.35 -6.42
CA LYS A 264 -0.87 -14.38 -7.89
C LYS A 264 -2.03 -15.25 -8.40
N GLY A 265 -3.18 -15.21 -7.75
CA GLY A 265 -4.40 -15.89 -8.16
C GLY A 265 -4.44 -17.41 -7.90
N ARG A 266 -3.45 -17.98 -7.18
CA ARG A 266 -3.36 -19.43 -6.93
C ARG A 266 -4.55 -20.00 -6.16
N TYR A 267 -5.14 -19.21 -5.28
CA TYR A 267 -6.26 -19.63 -4.41
C TYR A 267 -7.54 -18.85 -4.68
N ARG A 268 -7.67 -18.26 -5.87
CA ARG A 268 -8.81 -17.40 -6.25
C ARG A 268 -10.16 -18.00 -5.98
N LYS A 269 -10.34 -19.32 -6.25
CA LYS A 269 -11.62 -20.01 -5.97
C LYS A 269 -11.95 -20.06 -4.48
N VAL A 270 -10.94 -20.26 -3.64
CA VAL A 270 -11.10 -20.33 -2.18
C VAL A 270 -11.48 -18.95 -1.63
N PHE A 271 -10.72 -17.91 -2.00
CA PHE A 271 -11.04 -16.55 -1.58
C PHE A 271 -12.39 -16.09 -2.14
N GLY A 272 -12.73 -16.39 -3.39
CA GLY A 272 -14.02 -16.06 -3.99
C GLY A 272 -15.22 -16.64 -3.23
N VAL A 273 -15.10 -17.83 -2.64
CA VAL A 273 -16.15 -18.39 -1.77
C VAL A 273 -16.28 -17.57 -0.49
N VAL A 274 -15.15 -17.22 0.17
CA VAL A 274 -15.16 -16.41 1.40
C VAL A 274 -15.74 -15.02 1.13
N GLU A 275 -15.34 -14.39 0.04
CA GLU A 275 -15.83 -13.08 -0.41
C GLU A 275 -17.35 -13.12 -0.64
N SER A 276 -17.85 -14.17 -1.29
CA SER A 276 -19.29 -14.35 -1.54
C SER A 276 -20.08 -14.53 -0.25
N ILE A 277 -19.55 -15.31 0.71
CA ILE A 277 -20.17 -15.50 2.03
C ILE A 277 -20.20 -14.18 2.79
N ALA A 278 -19.08 -13.42 2.80
CA ALA A 278 -19.01 -12.14 3.48
C ALA A 278 -19.98 -11.11 2.87
N PHE A 279 -20.06 -11.03 1.54
CA PHE A 279 -20.98 -10.16 0.84
C PHE A 279 -22.44 -10.49 1.15
N LEU A 280 -22.80 -11.78 1.08
CA LEU A 280 -24.15 -12.25 1.40
C LEU A 280 -24.51 -11.94 2.86
N ASN A 281 -23.59 -12.18 3.79
CA ASN A 281 -23.76 -11.83 5.20
C ASN A 281 -24.02 -10.32 5.37
N ALA A 282 -23.23 -9.47 4.73
CA ALA A 282 -23.41 -8.02 4.80
C ALA A 282 -24.79 -7.59 4.26
N LEU A 283 -25.24 -8.18 3.15
CA LEU A 283 -26.59 -7.92 2.60
C LEU A 283 -27.70 -8.35 3.54
N ILE A 284 -27.64 -9.58 4.09
CA ILE A 284 -28.64 -10.10 5.02
C ILE A 284 -28.69 -9.26 6.29
N CYS A 285 -27.53 -8.99 6.91
CA CYS A 285 -27.47 -8.19 8.14
C CYS A 285 -27.99 -6.77 7.91
N SER A 286 -27.66 -6.17 6.75
CA SER A 286 -28.16 -4.83 6.39
C SER A 286 -29.68 -4.83 6.18
N ALA A 287 -30.22 -5.84 5.53
CA ALA A 287 -31.67 -5.99 5.37
C ALA A 287 -32.38 -6.17 6.73
N LEU A 288 -31.85 -7.01 7.62
CA LEU A 288 -32.40 -7.22 8.96
C LEU A 288 -32.37 -5.92 9.79
N HIS A 289 -31.29 -5.14 9.67
CA HIS A 289 -31.15 -3.87 10.36
C HIS A 289 -32.14 -2.81 9.82
N ILE A 290 -32.28 -2.69 8.51
CA ILE A 290 -33.21 -1.75 7.86
C ILE A 290 -34.66 -2.10 8.21
N LEU A 291 -35.01 -3.38 8.19
CA LEU A 291 -36.35 -3.86 8.54
C LEU A 291 -36.64 -3.79 10.06
N GLY A 292 -35.66 -3.43 10.89
CA GLY A 292 -35.80 -3.36 12.34
C GLY A 292 -36.01 -4.74 13.00
N ILE A 293 -35.64 -5.82 12.33
CA ILE A 293 -35.75 -7.21 12.86
C ILE A 293 -34.62 -7.45 13.85
N ALA A 294 -33.36 -7.23 13.40
CA ALA A 294 -32.17 -7.37 14.22
C ALA A 294 -31.17 -6.23 13.92
N ASP A 295 -30.59 -5.66 14.95
CA ASP A 295 -29.54 -4.65 14.78
C ASP A 295 -28.19 -5.27 14.44
N TYR A 296 -27.29 -4.46 13.84
CA TYR A 296 -25.93 -4.90 13.52
C TYR A 296 -25.18 -5.47 14.72
N ILE A 297 -25.39 -4.92 15.93
CA ILE A 297 -24.74 -5.42 17.15
C ILE A 297 -25.18 -6.86 17.50
N GLU A 298 -26.41 -7.25 17.13
CA GLU A 298 -26.94 -8.60 17.36
C GLU A 298 -26.37 -9.60 16.34
N THR A 299 -26.10 -9.15 15.12
CA THR A 299 -25.54 -9.97 14.02
C THR A 299 -24.02 -9.97 13.97
N LEU A 300 -23.36 -9.08 14.71
CA LEU A 300 -21.90 -8.91 14.75
C LEU A 300 -21.12 -10.20 15.05
N PRO A 301 -21.54 -11.12 15.92
CA PRO A 301 -20.82 -12.37 16.15
C PRO A 301 -20.63 -13.20 14.88
N VAL A 302 -21.61 -13.22 13.96
CA VAL A 302 -21.50 -13.91 12.68
C VAL A 302 -20.43 -13.27 11.81
N ALA A 303 -20.39 -11.94 11.75
CA ALA A 303 -19.36 -11.20 11.02
C ALA A 303 -17.93 -11.49 11.55
N HIS A 304 -17.76 -11.58 12.87
CA HIS A 304 -16.51 -11.95 13.49
C HIS A 304 -16.06 -13.38 13.14
N VAL A 305 -16.98 -14.34 13.10
CA VAL A 305 -16.67 -15.72 12.70
C VAL A 305 -16.22 -15.76 11.22
N ILE A 306 -16.88 -15.03 10.33
CA ILE A 306 -16.51 -14.94 8.91
C ILE A 306 -15.13 -14.28 8.77
N LEU A 307 -14.87 -13.20 9.49
CA LEU A 307 -13.59 -12.51 9.50
C LEU A 307 -12.46 -13.43 10.01
N ALA A 308 -12.67 -14.10 11.14
CA ALA A 308 -11.71 -15.06 11.68
C ALA A 308 -11.44 -16.21 10.72
N GLY A 309 -12.49 -16.74 10.07
CA GLY A 309 -12.36 -17.74 9.03
C GLY A 309 -11.55 -17.27 7.83
N SER A 310 -11.76 -16.03 7.38
CA SER A 310 -10.99 -15.45 6.28
C SER A 310 -9.50 -15.29 6.62
N VAL A 311 -9.19 -14.84 7.83
CA VAL A 311 -7.82 -14.72 8.33
C VAL A 311 -7.16 -16.09 8.43
N LEU A 312 -7.86 -17.10 8.96
CA LEU A 312 -7.37 -18.48 9.07
C LEU A 312 -7.09 -19.08 7.69
N ILE A 313 -7.98 -18.90 6.72
CA ILE A 313 -7.78 -19.36 5.34
C ILE A 313 -6.57 -18.66 4.72
N GLY A 314 -6.44 -17.35 4.92
CA GLY A 314 -5.26 -16.59 4.51
C GLY A 314 -3.97 -17.16 5.10
N PHE A 315 -3.96 -17.47 6.39
CA PHE A 315 -2.82 -18.11 7.07
C PHE A 315 -2.47 -19.49 6.48
N ILE A 316 -3.46 -20.35 6.30
CA ILE A 316 -3.28 -21.70 5.73
C ILE A 316 -2.68 -21.61 4.32
N THR A 317 -3.24 -20.77 3.46
CA THR A 317 -2.75 -20.60 2.09
C THR A 317 -1.33 -20.05 2.04
N MET A 318 -0.98 -19.15 2.95
CA MET A 318 0.39 -18.62 3.11
C MET A 318 1.38 -19.71 3.54
N VAL A 319 1.01 -20.55 4.49
CA VAL A 319 1.83 -21.71 4.93
C VAL A 319 2.01 -22.71 3.77
N CYS A 320 0.97 -22.95 2.99
CA CYS A 320 1.06 -23.80 1.80
C CYS A 320 2.04 -23.22 0.76
N ASP A 321 2.00 -21.91 0.53
CA ASP A 321 2.93 -21.22 -0.37
C ASP A 321 4.39 -21.29 0.14
N LEU A 322 4.58 -21.15 1.46
CA LEU A 322 5.90 -21.28 2.08
C LEU A 322 6.48 -22.69 1.86
N LYS A 323 5.68 -23.73 2.12
CA LYS A 323 6.10 -25.14 1.91
C LYS A 323 6.43 -25.45 0.44
N ARG A 324 5.74 -24.80 -0.51
CA ARG A 324 5.95 -24.96 -1.96
C ARG A 324 7.05 -24.06 -2.52
N GLY A 325 7.69 -23.24 -1.70
CA GLY A 325 8.78 -22.33 -2.12
C GLY A 325 8.30 -21.14 -2.96
N TYR A 326 7.02 -20.80 -2.95
CA TYR A 326 6.46 -19.67 -3.72
C TYR A 326 6.64 -18.31 -3.04
N VAL A 327 7.09 -18.27 -1.81
CA VAL A 327 7.30 -17.02 -1.06
C VAL A 327 8.61 -16.39 -1.49
N SER A 328 8.53 -15.29 -2.25
CA SER A 328 9.70 -14.55 -2.74
C SER A 328 10.27 -13.54 -1.74
N GLU A 329 9.41 -13.00 -0.85
CA GLU A 329 9.75 -11.92 0.08
C GLU A 329 9.40 -12.32 1.52
N LYS A 330 10.40 -12.80 2.25
CA LYS A 330 10.24 -13.29 3.63
C LYS A 330 9.67 -12.23 4.58
N TYR A 331 10.10 -10.96 4.43
CA TYR A 331 9.65 -9.87 5.32
C TYR A 331 8.14 -9.59 5.19
N THR A 332 7.60 -9.60 3.96
CA THR A 332 6.17 -9.45 3.71
C THR A 332 5.37 -10.60 4.32
N PHE A 333 5.89 -11.82 4.23
CA PHE A 333 5.28 -13.00 4.85
C PHE A 333 5.18 -12.84 6.38
N PHE A 334 6.27 -12.48 7.05
CA PHE A 334 6.26 -12.28 8.50
C PHE A 334 5.35 -11.14 8.96
N SER A 335 5.31 -10.02 8.21
CA SER A 335 4.44 -8.89 8.55
C SER A 335 2.95 -9.24 8.42
N ILE A 336 2.57 -10.05 7.45
CA ILE A 336 1.19 -10.53 7.29
C ILE A 336 0.81 -11.45 8.45
N ILE A 337 1.67 -12.40 8.83
CA ILE A 337 1.43 -13.26 9.99
C ILE A 337 1.26 -12.42 11.25
N LEU A 338 2.12 -11.44 11.46
CA LEU A 338 2.02 -10.55 12.62
C LEU A 338 0.70 -9.76 12.63
N ALA A 339 0.27 -9.24 11.48
CA ALA A 339 -1.02 -8.56 11.35
C ALA A 339 -2.20 -9.51 11.63
N MET A 340 -2.14 -10.75 11.14
CA MET A 340 -3.16 -11.78 11.42
C MET A 340 -3.23 -12.12 12.91
N ILE A 341 -2.09 -12.29 13.57
CA ILE A 341 -2.03 -12.52 15.01
C ILE A 341 -2.64 -11.34 15.77
N ALA A 342 -2.31 -10.11 15.36
CA ALA A 342 -2.87 -8.90 15.97
C ALA A 342 -4.40 -8.83 15.84
N ILE A 343 -4.97 -9.17 14.69
CA ILE A 343 -6.42 -9.22 14.46
C ILE A 343 -7.06 -10.27 15.38
N ILE A 344 -6.49 -11.46 15.48
CA ILE A 344 -7.02 -12.55 16.32
C ILE A 344 -6.94 -12.16 17.79
N ALA A 345 -5.82 -11.59 18.24
CA ALA A 345 -5.63 -11.14 19.62
C ALA A 345 -6.67 -10.09 20.01
N GLU A 346 -6.83 -9.05 19.18
CA GLU A 346 -7.80 -7.98 19.43
C GLU A 346 -9.24 -8.51 19.44
N SER A 347 -9.60 -9.35 18.46
CA SER A 347 -10.93 -9.96 18.39
C SER A 347 -11.23 -10.81 19.63
N SER A 348 -10.21 -11.50 20.16
CA SER A 348 -10.34 -12.28 21.40
C SER A 348 -10.56 -11.38 22.63
N LEU A 349 -9.83 -10.27 22.73
CA LEU A 349 -10.01 -9.29 23.83
C LEU A 349 -11.43 -8.70 23.82
N VAL A 350 -11.94 -8.34 22.63
CA VAL A 350 -13.33 -7.87 22.49
C VAL A 350 -14.34 -8.93 22.97
N TYR A 351 -14.11 -10.19 22.60
CA TYR A 351 -15.00 -11.29 23.00
C TYR A 351 -15.00 -11.52 24.51
N PHE A 352 -13.83 -11.51 25.15
CA PHE A 352 -13.71 -11.67 26.60
C PHE A 352 -14.03 -10.43 27.43
N ARG A 353 -14.57 -9.35 26.80
CA ARG A 353 -14.92 -8.09 27.42
C ARG A 353 -13.75 -7.37 28.13
N VAL A 354 -12.53 -7.71 27.78
CA VAL A 354 -11.37 -6.90 28.13
C VAL A 354 -11.40 -5.67 27.22
N SER A 355 -11.15 -4.46 27.76
CA SER A 355 -11.17 -3.24 26.95
C SER A 355 -10.13 -3.36 25.82
N ALA A 356 -10.61 -3.69 24.63
CA ALA A 356 -9.76 -3.74 23.44
C ALA A 356 -9.68 -2.32 22.88
N SER A 357 -8.47 -1.85 22.69
CA SER A 357 -8.22 -0.48 22.24
C SER A 357 -7.97 -0.38 20.72
N GLY A 358 -7.88 -1.51 20.00
CA GLY A 358 -7.47 -1.54 18.60
C GLY A 358 -5.97 -1.29 18.38
N ILE A 359 -5.19 -1.07 19.43
CA ILE A 359 -3.75 -0.75 19.33
C ILE A 359 -2.97 -1.87 18.65
N PHE A 360 -3.25 -3.13 18.96
CA PHE A 360 -2.54 -4.27 18.34
C PHE A 360 -2.80 -4.34 16.84
N ILE A 361 -4.04 -4.16 16.40
CA ILE A 361 -4.39 -4.06 14.98
C ILE A 361 -3.69 -2.86 14.36
N GLY A 362 -3.69 -1.70 15.04
CA GLY A 362 -3.03 -0.50 14.58
C GLY A 362 -1.54 -0.70 14.30
N ILE A 363 -0.80 -1.26 15.26
CA ILE A 363 0.63 -1.56 15.13
C ILE A 363 0.86 -2.58 14.01
N GLY A 364 0.07 -3.65 13.96
CA GLY A 364 0.16 -4.67 12.91
C GLY A 364 -0.03 -4.09 11.51
N MET A 365 -1.01 -3.20 11.33
CA MET A 365 -1.29 -2.52 10.06
C MET A 365 -0.18 -1.56 9.66
N ILE A 366 0.41 -0.81 10.59
CA ILE A 366 1.55 0.08 10.31
C ILE A 366 2.76 -0.75 9.82
N ILE A 367 3.10 -1.84 10.50
CA ILE A 367 4.19 -2.73 10.08
C ILE A 367 3.93 -3.31 8.70
N LEU A 368 2.69 -3.74 8.44
CA LEU A 368 2.28 -4.29 7.15
C LEU A 368 2.37 -3.23 6.04
N LEU A 369 1.94 -1.99 6.28
CA LEU A 369 2.09 -0.88 5.35
C LEU A 369 3.56 -0.59 5.02
N CYS A 370 4.41 -0.47 6.04
CA CYS A 370 5.83 -0.18 5.85
C CYS A 370 6.53 -1.28 5.04
N THR A 371 6.28 -2.55 5.34
CA THR A 371 6.90 -3.67 4.62
C THR A 371 6.41 -3.77 3.17
N ASN A 372 5.12 -3.52 2.91
CA ASN A 372 4.59 -3.49 1.54
C ASN A 372 5.07 -2.28 0.75
N LEU A 373 5.23 -1.13 1.36
CA LEU A 373 5.82 0.04 0.70
C LEU A 373 7.25 -0.25 0.24
N LEU A 374 8.07 -0.86 1.11
CA LEU A 374 9.44 -1.28 0.78
C LEU A 374 9.46 -2.29 -0.38
N LYS A 375 8.56 -3.27 -0.36
CA LYS A 375 8.39 -4.24 -1.44
C LYS A 375 8.01 -3.55 -2.75
N THR A 376 7.05 -2.63 -2.71
CA THR A 376 6.58 -1.91 -3.89
C THR A 376 7.68 -1.04 -4.49
N ILE A 377 8.48 -0.33 -3.68
CA ILE A 377 9.65 0.43 -4.14
C ILE A 377 10.64 -0.49 -4.86
N LYS A 378 10.97 -1.65 -4.30
CA LYS A 378 11.86 -2.64 -4.95
C LYS A 378 11.29 -3.15 -6.27
N ASN A 379 9.98 -3.40 -6.32
CA ASN A 379 9.31 -3.86 -7.54
C ASN A 379 9.35 -2.78 -8.63
N ILE A 380 9.08 -1.52 -8.30
CA ILE A 380 9.18 -0.38 -9.22
C ILE A 380 10.61 -0.27 -9.76
N GLN A 381 11.63 -0.30 -8.91
CA GLN A 381 13.03 -0.26 -9.33
C GLN A 381 13.38 -1.40 -10.29
N LYS A 382 12.87 -2.60 -10.05
CA LYS A 382 13.07 -3.76 -10.92
C LYS A 382 12.38 -3.59 -12.28
N VAL A 383 11.17 -3.08 -12.31
CA VAL A 383 10.43 -2.81 -13.55
C VAL A 383 11.13 -1.72 -14.36
N GLU A 384 11.55 -0.64 -13.73
CA GLU A 384 12.24 0.47 -14.37
C GLU A 384 13.60 0.03 -14.95
N SER A 385 14.38 -0.73 -14.18
CA SER A 385 15.64 -1.30 -14.68
C SER A 385 15.45 -2.22 -15.89
N ARG A 386 14.34 -2.99 -15.93
CA ARG A 386 14.00 -3.82 -17.10
C ARG A 386 13.62 -2.98 -18.31
N ARG A 387 12.85 -1.91 -18.13
CA ARG A 387 12.49 -0.95 -19.20
C ARG A 387 13.73 -0.30 -19.78
N GLN A 388 14.62 0.22 -18.94
CA GLN A 388 15.86 0.87 -19.37
C GLN A 388 16.75 -0.12 -20.16
N ARG A 389 16.90 -1.36 -19.69
CA ARG A 389 17.67 -2.40 -20.42
C ARG A 389 17.04 -2.73 -21.78
N ALA A 390 15.72 -2.85 -21.83
CA ALA A 390 15.01 -3.11 -23.09
C ALA A 390 15.18 -1.95 -24.08
N GLU A 391 15.10 -0.71 -23.62
CA GLU A 391 15.31 0.48 -24.44
C GLU A 391 16.75 0.58 -24.95
N LEU A 392 17.74 0.35 -24.09
CA LEU A 392 19.16 0.31 -24.48
C LEU A 392 19.42 -0.78 -25.53
N ASN A 393 18.85 -1.96 -25.36
CA ASN A 393 18.98 -3.04 -26.35
C ASN A 393 18.31 -2.68 -27.68
N LYS A 394 17.16 -1.98 -27.65
CA LYS A 394 16.48 -1.49 -28.86
C LYS A 394 17.35 -0.46 -29.58
N ARG A 395 17.87 0.53 -28.86
CA ARG A 395 18.78 1.57 -29.42
C ARG A 395 20.04 0.95 -30.01
N ARG A 396 20.64 -0.03 -29.30
CA ARG A 396 21.81 -0.74 -29.80
C ARG A 396 21.54 -1.46 -31.12
N LYS A 397 20.42 -2.22 -31.21
CA LYS A 397 20.00 -2.88 -32.47
C LYS A 397 19.75 -1.89 -33.60
N GLN A 398 19.11 -0.75 -33.29
CA GLN A 398 18.87 0.30 -34.30
C GLN A 398 20.21 0.88 -34.80
N MET A 399 21.16 1.14 -33.92
CA MET A 399 22.49 1.64 -34.27
C MET A 399 23.28 0.62 -35.13
N GLU A 400 23.26 -0.67 -34.76
CA GLU A 400 23.84 -1.74 -35.55
C GLU A 400 23.26 -1.82 -36.97
N THR A 401 21.90 -1.74 -37.07
CA THR A 401 21.22 -1.75 -38.38
C THR A 401 21.58 -0.53 -39.21
N MET A 402 21.59 0.66 -38.59
CA MET A 402 21.93 1.91 -39.29
C MET A 402 23.40 1.90 -39.77
N SER A 403 24.30 1.39 -38.96
CA SER A 403 25.72 1.23 -39.33
C SER A 403 25.89 0.30 -40.55
N LEU A 404 25.19 -0.83 -40.58
CA LEU A 404 25.19 -1.75 -41.72
C LEU A 404 24.60 -1.13 -43.00
N GLN A 405 23.51 -0.35 -42.83
CA GLN A 405 22.91 0.38 -43.97
C GLN A 405 23.87 1.43 -44.54
N MET A 406 24.55 2.20 -43.69
CA MET A 406 25.56 3.18 -44.10
C MET A 406 26.72 2.50 -44.87
N MET A 407 27.26 1.37 -44.36
CA MET A 407 28.32 0.62 -45.02
C MET A 407 27.87 0.14 -46.41
N ARG A 408 26.68 -0.43 -46.54
CA ARG A 408 26.11 -0.85 -47.83
C ARG A 408 25.96 0.31 -48.79
N THR A 409 25.46 1.45 -48.31
CA THR A 409 25.30 2.66 -49.16
C THR A 409 26.65 3.16 -49.63
N LEU A 410 27.68 3.21 -48.78
CA LEU A 410 29.04 3.59 -49.17
C LEU A 410 29.63 2.62 -50.22
N SER A 411 29.51 1.31 -49.99
CA SER A 411 29.95 0.29 -50.98
C SER A 411 29.26 0.48 -52.33
N THR A 412 27.92 0.65 -52.34
CA THR A 412 27.14 0.87 -53.58
C THR A 412 27.53 2.18 -54.27
N THR A 413 27.83 3.23 -53.49
CA THR A 413 28.27 4.52 -54.07
C THR A 413 29.61 4.40 -54.76
N ILE A 414 30.54 3.60 -54.22
CA ILE A 414 31.86 3.34 -54.84
C ILE A 414 31.72 2.48 -56.07
N GLU A 415 30.89 1.42 -56.03
CA GLU A 415 30.59 0.61 -57.20
C GLU A 415 29.92 1.40 -58.33
N ALA A 416 29.16 2.47 -58.02
CA ALA A 416 28.58 3.37 -59.04
C ALA A 416 29.64 4.23 -59.77
N LYS A 417 30.82 4.43 -59.14
CA LYS A 417 31.96 5.10 -59.74
C LYS A 417 32.72 4.20 -60.72
N ASP A 418 32.72 2.88 -60.48
CA ASP A 418 33.41 1.86 -61.29
C ASP A 418 32.37 1.03 -62.07
N GLU A 419 32.18 1.33 -63.35
CA GLU A 419 31.17 0.72 -64.22
C GLU A 419 31.29 -0.81 -64.33
N TYR A 420 32.48 -1.39 -64.05
CA TYR A 420 32.76 -2.83 -64.18
C TYR A 420 32.42 -3.62 -62.90
N THR A 421 32.20 -2.97 -61.78
CA THR A 421 32.13 -3.68 -60.47
C THR A 421 30.75 -3.70 -59.83
N ARG A 422 29.67 -3.39 -60.56
CA ARG A 422 28.31 -3.39 -60.02
C ARG A 422 27.95 -4.72 -59.33
N GLY A 423 27.63 -4.68 -58.02
CA GLY A 423 27.29 -5.85 -57.17
C GLY A 423 28.51 -6.75 -56.87
N HIS A 424 29.72 -6.33 -57.17
CA HIS A 424 30.96 -7.08 -56.90
C HIS A 424 31.18 -7.23 -55.40
N SER A 425 31.18 -6.18 -54.65
CA SER A 425 31.43 -6.22 -53.20
C SER A 425 30.42 -7.10 -52.45
N TYR A 426 29.17 -7.15 -52.92
CA TYR A 426 28.16 -8.05 -52.34
C TYR A 426 28.54 -9.52 -52.60
N ARG A 427 28.88 -9.88 -53.85
CA ARG A 427 29.28 -11.26 -54.21
C ARG A 427 30.55 -11.69 -53.48
N VAL A 428 31.56 -10.84 -53.40
CA VAL A 428 32.78 -11.09 -52.66
C VAL A 428 32.50 -11.34 -51.19
N ALA A 429 31.65 -10.52 -50.56
CA ALA A 429 31.26 -10.69 -49.16
C ALA A 429 30.53 -12.02 -48.91
N GLU A 430 29.62 -12.43 -49.82
CA GLU A 430 28.94 -13.74 -49.68
C GLU A 430 29.89 -14.91 -49.86
N TYR A 431 30.77 -14.87 -50.89
CA TYR A 431 31.75 -15.96 -51.11
C TYR A 431 32.78 -16.05 -49.97
N ALA A 432 33.26 -14.92 -49.47
CA ALA A 432 34.15 -14.89 -48.30
C ALA A 432 33.47 -15.49 -47.06
N ALA A 433 32.20 -15.18 -46.85
CA ALA A 433 31.42 -15.75 -45.73
C ALA A 433 31.25 -17.27 -45.87
N LEU A 434 30.92 -17.78 -47.06
CA LEU A 434 30.81 -19.23 -47.33
C LEU A 434 32.13 -19.97 -47.08
N ILE A 435 33.25 -19.41 -47.54
CA ILE A 435 34.58 -19.98 -47.31
C ILE A 435 34.92 -20.00 -45.81
N ALA A 436 34.63 -18.91 -45.10
CA ALA A 436 34.89 -18.84 -43.66
C ALA A 436 34.02 -19.82 -42.84
N GLU A 437 32.79 -20.07 -43.30
CA GLU A 437 31.90 -21.07 -42.69
C GLU A 437 32.45 -22.48 -42.86
N GLU A 438 32.93 -22.85 -44.07
CA GLU A 438 33.58 -24.13 -44.33
C GLU A 438 34.89 -24.29 -43.55
N LEU A 439 35.59 -23.19 -43.25
CA LEU A 439 36.79 -23.17 -42.41
C LEU A 439 36.51 -23.26 -40.93
N GLY A 440 35.22 -23.28 -40.55
CA GLY A 440 34.78 -23.41 -39.14
C GLY A 440 34.90 -22.15 -38.31
N TRP A 441 34.91 -20.96 -38.92
CA TRP A 441 34.94 -19.70 -38.19
C TRP A 441 33.66 -19.47 -37.41
N ASP A 442 33.73 -18.71 -36.32
CA ASP A 442 32.52 -18.38 -35.55
C ASP A 442 31.63 -17.35 -36.27
N LYS A 443 30.35 -17.29 -35.88
CA LYS A 443 29.35 -16.40 -36.50
C LYS A 443 29.71 -14.92 -36.39
N LYS A 444 30.51 -14.52 -35.39
CA LYS A 444 30.93 -13.13 -35.20
C LYS A 444 32.05 -12.81 -36.19
N GLU A 445 33.03 -13.71 -36.34
CA GLU A 445 34.16 -13.59 -37.27
C GLU A 445 33.66 -13.56 -38.72
N ILE A 446 32.74 -14.49 -39.10
CA ILE A 446 32.12 -14.51 -40.45
C ILE A 446 31.41 -13.18 -40.73
N ARG A 447 30.68 -12.65 -39.76
CA ARG A 447 29.98 -11.36 -39.91
C ARG A 447 30.98 -10.20 -40.07
N ASN A 448 32.05 -10.17 -39.32
CA ASN A 448 33.11 -9.17 -39.44
C ASN A 448 33.80 -9.23 -40.81
N LEU A 449 34.16 -10.45 -41.27
CA LEU A 449 34.72 -10.65 -42.60
C LEU A 449 33.77 -10.15 -43.70
N LYS A 450 32.49 -10.50 -43.62
CA LYS A 450 31.49 -10.07 -44.59
C LYS A 450 31.35 -8.53 -44.62
N ASN A 451 31.37 -7.86 -43.47
CA ASN A 451 31.31 -6.40 -43.38
C ASN A 451 32.60 -5.76 -43.91
N ALA A 452 33.76 -6.34 -43.64
CA ALA A 452 35.04 -5.87 -44.18
C ALA A 452 35.09 -6.04 -45.70
N ALA A 453 34.62 -7.19 -46.22
CA ALA A 453 34.57 -7.46 -47.65
C ALA A 453 33.65 -6.48 -48.41
N HIS A 454 32.59 -5.97 -47.82
CA HIS A 454 31.78 -4.90 -48.42
C HIS A 454 32.56 -3.60 -48.62
N LEU A 455 33.61 -3.35 -47.85
CA LEU A 455 34.38 -2.11 -47.84
C LEU A 455 35.79 -2.27 -48.47
N HIS A 456 36.17 -3.47 -48.99
CA HIS A 456 37.51 -3.72 -49.47
C HIS A 456 37.98 -2.73 -50.52
N ASP A 457 37.07 -2.35 -51.43
CA ASP A 457 37.31 -1.47 -52.58
C ASP A 457 37.06 0.02 -52.31
N ILE A 458 36.82 0.45 -51.04
CA ILE A 458 36.47 1.84 -50.70
C ILE A 458 37.50 2.85 -51.22
N GLY A 459 38.74 2.45 -51.34
CA GLY A 459 39.82 3.32 -51.82
C GLY A 459 39.74 3.70 -53.30
N LYS A 460 38.91 3.03 -54.13
CA LYS A 460 38.63 3.44 -55.53
C LYS A 460 38.08 4.86 -55.61
N ILE A 461 37.54 5.41 -54.50
CA ILE A 461 37.10 6.82 -54.46
C ILE A 461 38.23 7.79 -54.75
N GLY A 462 39.48 7.43 -54.40
CA GLY A 462 40.68 8.24 -54.64
C GLY A 462 41.28 8.08 -56.02
N ILE A 463 40.81 7.14 -56.84
CA ILE A 463 41.35 6.90 -58.18
C ILE A 463 40.65 7.82 -59.22
N PRO A 464 41.38 8.51 -60.11
CA PRO A 464 40.79 9.32 -61.17
C PRO A 464 39.87 8.53 -62.11
N ASP A 465 38.69 9.09 -62.48
CA ASP A 465 37.67 8.38 -63.30
C ASP A 465 38.19 7.98 -64.68
N ASN A 466 39.02 8.83 -65.29
CA ASN A 466 39.61 8.57 -66.62
C ASN A 466 40.58 7.37 -66.60
N ILE A 467 41.13 6.99 -65.44
CA ILE A 467 41.98 5.81 -65.27
C ILE A 467 41.10 4.62 -64.86
N LEU A 468 40.22 4.80 -63.90
CA LEU A 468 39.35 3.76 -63.33
C LEU A 468 38.42 3.14 -64.42
N ASN A 469 37.81 3.99 -65.27
CA ASN A 469 36.84 3.55 -66.32
C ASN A 469 37.43 3.53 -67.71
N ARG A 470 38.73 3.38 -67.81
CA ARG A 470 39.40 3.37 -69.12
C ARG A 470 39.01 2.12 -69.94
N PRO A 471 38.50 2.29 -71.20
CA PRO A 471 38.01 1.15 -71.99
C PRO A 471 39.13 0.35 -72.67
N THR A 472 40.40 0.84 -72.61
CA THR A 472 41.58 0.21 -73.25
C THR A 472 42.51 -0.35 -72.17
N ARG A 473 43.53 -1.12 -72.58
CA ARG A 473 44.58 -1.59 -71.64
C ARG A 473 45.26 -0.40 -70.98
N LEU A 474 45.48 -0.49 -69.67
CA LEU A 474 46.18 0.50 -68.85
C LEU A 474 47.69 0.49 -69.20
N THR A 475 48.34 1.63 -69.15
CA THR A 475 49.78 1.70 -69.09
C THR A 475 50.33 1.21 -67.76
N GLU A 476 51.63 0.95 -67.65
CA GLU A 476 52.20 0.54 -66.35
C GLU A 476 52.05 1.63 -65.27
N GLU A 477 52.19 2.90 -65.65
CA GLU A 477 52.00 4.03 -64.74
C GLU A 477 50.53 4.16 -64.25
N GLU A 478 49.56 4.00 -65.14
CA GLU A 478 48.13 4.00 -64.81
C GLU A 478 47.76 2.81 -63.93
N PHE A 479 48.34 1.65 -64.19
CA PHE A 479 48.18 0.45 -63.39
C PHE A 479 48.73 0.65 -61.96
N GLN A 480 49.86 1.34 -61.79
CA GLN A 480 50.38 1.69 -60.48
C GLN A 480 49.39 2.64 -59.68
N VAL A 481 48.73 3.61 -60.36
CA VAL A 481 47.71 4.45 -59.76
C VAL A 481 46.53 3.62 -59.28
N ILE A 482 46.07 2.62 -60.06
CA ILE A 482 44.96 1.77 -59.58
C ILE A 482 45.35 0.97 -58.35
N LYS A 483 46.60 0.47 -58.24
CA LYS A 483 47.06 -0.24 -57.04
C LYS A 483 46.97 0.59 -55.77
N GLU A 484 47.04 1.92 -55.85
CA GLU A 484 46.96 2.80 -54.70
C GLU A 484 45.61 2.72 -53.98
N HIS A 485 44.53 2.18 -54.61
CA HIS A 485 43.25 2.06 -53.94
C HIS A 485 43.33 1.20 -52.68
N THR A 486 44.19 0.22 -52.59
CA THR A 486 44.38 -0.61 -51.39
C THR A 486 44.97 0.19 -50.24
N VAL A 487 45.89 1.06 -50.50
CA VAL A 487 46.54 1.95 -49.52
C VAL A 487 45.58 3.05 -49.10
N ILE A 488 44.90 3.68 -50.06
CA ILE A 488 43.88 4.70 -49.80
C ILE A 488 42.74 4.12 -49.00
N GLY A 489 42.24 2.91 -49.34
CA GLY A 489 41.20 2.20 -48.60
C GLY A 489 41.61 1.92 -47.16
N ALA A 490 42.81 1.43 -46.93
CA ALA A 490 43.34 1.20 -45.59
C ALA A 490 43.43 2.50 -44.77
N GLU A 491 43.80 3.62 -45.41
CA GLU A 491 43.86 4.93 -44.73
C GLU A 491 42.48 5.46 -44.39
N ILE A 492 41.47 5.34 -45.28
CA ILE A 492 40.09 5.71 -45.02
C ILE A 492 39.51 4.91 -43.85
N LEU A 493 39.79 3.61 -43.76
CA LEU A 493 39.24 2.70 -42.77
C LEU A 493 40.00 2.62 -41.46
N LYS A 494 41.14 3.31 -41.33
CA LYS A 494 42.03 3.23 -40.14
C LYS A 494 41.39 3.53 -38.80
N ASN A 495 40.35 4.38 -38.79
CA ASN A 495 39.62 4.80 -37.57
C ASN A 495 38.34 3.99 -37.31
N ILE A 496 38.02 3.03 -38.17
CA ILE A 496 36.86 2.14 -37.98
C ILE A 496 37.24 1.02 -37.03
N THR A 497 36.70 1.08 -35.81
CA THR A 497 36.93 0.09 -34.74
C THR A 497 35.80 -0.92 -34.59
N LEU A 498 34.68 -0.74 -35.33
CA LEU A 498 33.49 -1.59 -35.24
C LEU A 498 33.60 -2.91 -35.99
N ILE A 499 34.53 -2.99 -36.94
CA ILE A 499 34.79 -4.17 -37.79
C ILE A 499 36.25 -4.56 -37.60
N ASP A 500 36.47 -5.72 -37.02
CA ASP A 500 37.81 -6.23 -36.79
C ASP A 500 38.50 -6.46 -38.16
N HIS A 501 39.78 -6.08 -38.26
CA HIS A 501 40.63 -6.26 -39.43
C HIS A 501 40.16 -5.60 -40.74
N VAL A 502 39.21 -4.64 -40.71
CA VAL A 502 38.71 -3.98 -41.92
C VAL A 502 39.79 -3.26 -42.72
N LYS A 503 40.75 -2.64 -42.03
CA LYS A 503 41.90 -1.96 -42.63
C LYS A 503 42.81 -2.94 -43.34
N GLU A 504 43.13 -4.06 -42.70
CA GLU A 504 43.99 -5.12 -43.23
C GLU A 504 43.35 -5.75 -44.48
N VAL A 505 42.04 -6.04 -44.42
CA VAL A 505 41.27 -6.56 -45.57
C VAL A 505 41.35 -5.59 -46.74
N ALA A 506 41.12 -4.29 -46.56
CA ALA A 506 41.19 -3.30 -47.61
C ALA A 506 42.62 -3.16 -48.19
N ARG A 507 43.65 -3.33 -47.35
CA ARG A 507 45.03 -3.22 -47.79
C ARG A 507 45.50 -4.46 -48.59
N SER A 508 45.09 -5.67 -48.14
CA SER A 508 45.72 -6.91 -48.59
C SER A 508 44.81 -7.84 -49.43
N HIS A 509 43.61 -7.36 -49.82
CA HIS A 509 42.65 -8.23 -50.54
C HIS A 509 43.12 -8.67 -51.94
N HIS A 510 44.16 -8.06 -52.48
CA HIS A 510 44.82 -8.48 -53.71
C HIS A 510 46.11 -9.32 -53.52
N GLU A 511 46.46 -9.58 -52.25
CA GLU A 511 47.64 -10.40 -51.95
C GLU A 511 47.29 -11.89 -52.13
N ARG A 512 48.26 -12.62 -52.73
CA ARG A 512 48.15 -14.08 -52.88
C ARG A 512 48.54 -14.77 -51.57
N TYR A 513 48.01 -15.98 -51.36
CA TYR A 513 48.35 -16.81 -50.19
C TYR A 513 49.85 -17.16 -50.08
N ASP A 514 50.56 -17.25 -51.21
CA ASP A 514 51.99 -17.51 -51.25
C ASP A 514 52.90 -16.28 -50.99
N GLY A 515 52.27 -15.17 -50.62
CA GLY A 515 52.95 -13.90 -50.33
C GLY A 515 53.32 -13.09 -51.54
N CYS A 516 53.04 -13.60 -52.78
CA CYS A 516 53.26 -12.86 -53.99
C CYS A 516 52.16 -11.81 -54.19
N LEU A 517 52.51 -10.54 -54.23
CA LEU A 517 51.57 -9.48 -54.58
C LEU A 517 51.12 -9.65 -56.04
N LEU A 518 49.79 -9.69 -56.27
CA LEU A 518 49.18 -9.85 -57.61
C LEU A 518 49.67 -8.76 -58.60
N TYR A 519 50.35 -7.76 -58.11
CA TYR A 519 50.82 -6.57 -58.78
C TYR A 519 52.36 -6.55 -59.02
N THR A 520 53.08 -7.65 -58.77
CA THR A 520 54.52 -7.70 -58.95
C THR A 520 54.95 -8.39 -60.24
N SER A 521 54.04 -8.69 -61.16
CA SER A 521 54.41 -9.25 -62.50
C SER A 521 53.75 -8.48 -63.63
#